data_d6c13d01e6351b66780e56540b050b01
#
_entry.id   d6c13d01e6351b66780e56540b050b01
#
_cell.length_a   1.000
_cell.length_b   1.000
_cell.length_c   1.000
_cell.angle_alpha   90.00
_cell.angle_beta   90.00
_cell.angle_gamma   90.00
#
_symmetry.space_group_name_H-M   'P 1'
#
loop_
_entity.id
_entity.type
_entity.pdbx_description
1 polymer ?
#
loop_
_entity_poly.entity_id
_entity_poly.type
_entity_poly.pdbx_seq_one_letter_code
_entity_poly.pdbx_strand_id
1 'polypeptide(L)'
;MNIFYIITALLVLIMQILIKKNDEKESLIKWITFSMLIFMAYNIVIVVVMSFFNIKSTLINLSIINIITSVILGFKIYSDKKIQKYNFEKREILAIMLFAIFAILIGIKIYGIPFEIKYTVSDASTHCLAARLFSENMQLLFKLNVDGIYMLGLQFLAPGAYINNGILMNTFSGITSSAYLYIYYIIFDLFNLYLSGMLMYNLLNRNKNVNPIIPYVFSIIYMISYPLSSIISGFAYLTLGLNFIIGILIVFKEKINEYYKMLLLFLLDFAIIFTYYYFAPIIYLAVFVQIIAEIISKKEKLFCSKNILKVLTTLILPGIFAVVYYFILQYFQNKNNIFSMYSSVISTPGPIYKNIITNIIPFLIFCIIYIINSFKERKIVLENIMSLITAIVIVGLFIGNHFGVVSEYYNYKVYYLLWICIICMAYNGFTLILSKNKIWKNILYALLRNILSRSCNFFYLE
;
A
#
# COMPACT_ATOMS: atom_id res chain seq x y z
N MET A 1 8.61 14.48 22.76
CA MET A 1 9.13 13.47 21.80
C MET A 1 9.51 12.20 22.56
N ASN A 2 9.01 11.06 22.12
CA ASN A 2 9.34 9.78 22.78
C ASN A 2 10.58 9.14 22.10
N ILE A 3 11.76 9.52 22.59
CA ILE A 3 13.06 9.05 22.05
C ILE A 3 13.20 7.53 22.17
N PHE A 4 12.69 6.93 23.26
CA PHE A 4 12.79 5.50 23.47
C PHE A 4 12.05 4.70 22.39
N TYR A 5 10.84 5.12 22.01
CA TYR A 5 10.10 4.49 20.92
C TYR A 5 10.84 4.64 19.58
N ILE A 6 11.39 5.82 19.29
CA ILE A 6 12.13 6.06 18.05
C ILE A 6 13.34 5.11 17.95
N ILE A 7 14.12 4.97 19.01
CA ILE A 7 15.29 4.08 19.03
C ILE A 7 14.86 2.63 18.78
N THR A 8 13.82 2.15 19.45
CA THR A 8 13.36 0.76 19.30
C THR A 8 12.75 0.50 17.92
N ALA A 9 12.03 1.46 17.35
CA ALA A 9 11.54 1.40 15.98
C ALA A 9 12.68 1.33 14.94
N LEU A 10 13.71 2.15 15.12
CA LEU A 10 14.90 2.11 14.27
C LEU A 10 15.64 0.76 14.39
N LEU A 11 15.72 0.17 15.59
CA LEU A 11 16.30 -1.16 15.77
C LEU A 11 15.55 -2.22 14.96
N VAL A 12 14.22 -2.24 14.99
CA VAL A 12 13.42 -3.18 14.15
C VAL A 12 13.73 -2.97 12.66
N LEU A 13 13.75 -1.71 12.19
CA LEU A 13 14.06 -1.40 10.79
C LEU A 13 15.46 -1.87 10.39
N ILE A 14 16.47 -1.61 11.23
CA ILE A 14 17.85 -2.05 10.98
C ILE A 14 17.91 -3.58 10.92
N MET A 15 17.30 -4.29 11.88
CA MET A 15 17.28 -5.75 11.87
C MET A 15 16.57 -6.32 10.64
N GLN A 16 15.46 -5.75 10.19
CA GLN A 16 14.80 -6.14 8.94
C GLN A 16 15.70 -5.98 7.72
N ILE A 17 16.49 -4.90 7.67
CA ILE A 17 17.45 -4.66 6.59
C ILE A 17 18.56 -5.71 6.64
N LEU A 18 19.11 -6.02 7.81
CA LEU A 18 20.25 -6.91 7.98
C LEU A 18 19.93 -8.39 7.73
N ILE A 19 18.68 -8.83 7.90
CA ILE A 19 18.29 -10.22 7.62
C ILE A 19 18.69 -10.63 6.21
N LYS A 20 19.31 -11.80 6.11
CA LYS A 20 19.68 -12.40 4.82
C LYS A 20 18.41 -12.83 4.06
N LYS A 21 18.24 -12.28 2.87
CA LYS A 21 17.10 -12.56 1.97
C LYS A 21 17.48 -13.55 0.87
N ASN A 22 18.68 -13.38 0.33
CA ASN A 22 19.28 -14.22 -0.70
C ASN A 22 20.82 -14.13 -0.65
N ASP A 23 21.52 -14.81 -1.55
CA ASP A 23 22.99 -14.78 -1.65
C ASP A 23 23.52 -13.66 -2.56
N GLU A 24 22.65 -12.96 -3.29
CA GLU A 24 23.01 -11.87 -4.19
C GLU A 24 23.16 -10.54 -3.43
N LYS A 25 23.88 -9.58 -4.01
CA LYS A 25 23.91 -8.21 -3.50
C LYS A 25 22.61 -7.50 -3.90
N GLU A 26 21.94 -6.95 -2.91
CA GLU A 26 20.69 -6.21 -3.10
C GLU A 26 20.92 -4.70 -3.02
N SER A 27 19.97 -3.92 -3.55
CA SER A 27 19.97 -2.47 -3.35
C SER A 27 19.63 -2.12 -1.90
N LEU A 28 20.49 -1.31 -1.26
CA LEU A 28 20.24 -0.82 0.09
C LEU A 28 18.99 0.07 0.15
N ILE A 29 18.87 1.01 -0.78
CA ILE A 29 17.78 1.99 -0.80
C ILE A 29 16.43 1.30 -1.06
N LYS A 30 16.39 0.33 -1.99
CA LYS A 30 15.21 -0.50 -2.23
C LYS A 30 14.72 -1.14 -0.93
N TRP A 31 15.63 -1.75 -0.17
CA TRP A 31 15.27 -2.46 1.05
C TRP A 31 14.97 -1.54 2.22
N ILE A 32 15.59 -0.36 2.32
CA ILE A 32 15.19 0.68 3.29
C ILE A 32 13.74 1.10 3.02
N THR A 33 13.43 1.46 1.78
CA THR A 33 12.07 1.87 1.38
C THR A 33 11.03 0.77 1.66
N PHE A 34 11.37 -0.47 1.31
CA PHE A 34 10.49 -1.61 1.53
C PHE A 34 10.34 -1.93 3.03
N SER A 35 11.41 -1.83 3.82
CA SER A 35 11.36 -2.04 5.27
C SER A 35 10.50 -0.99 5.99
N MET A 36 10.46 0.25 5.51
CA MET A 36 9.55 1.27 6.03
C MET A 36 8.08 0.87 5.81
N LEU A 37 7.74 0.33 4.62
CA LEU A 37 6.40 -0.19 4.35
C LEU A 37 6.06 -1.38 5.25
N ILE A 38 6.98 -2.33 5.39
CA ILE A 38 6.81 -3.51 6.26
C ILE A 38 6.68 -3.10 7.72
N PHE A 39 7.39 -2.06 8.17
CA PHE A 39 7.25 -1.54 9.52
C PHE A 39 5.87 -0.93 9.78
N MET A 40 5.29 -0.23 8.80
CA MET A 40 3.90 0.24 8.91
C MET A 40 2.91 -0.93 8.96
N ALA A 41 3.10 -1.98 8.16
CA ALA A 41 2.29 -3.19 8.23
C ALA A 41 2.43 -3.90 9.59
N TYR A 42 3.65 -4.00 10.10
CA TYR A 42 3.96 -4.54 11.42
C TYR A 42 3.24 -3.79 12.55
N ASN A 43 3.26 -2.45 12.54
CA ASN A 43 2.53 -1.65 13.52
C ASN A 43 1.03 -1.99 13.53
N ILE A 44 0.43 -2.16 12.35
CA ILE A 44 -0.98 -2.52 12.24
C ILE A 44 -1.24 -3.88 12.90
N VAL A 45 -0.42 -4.89 12.56
CA VAL A 45 -0.54 -6.23 13.16
C VAL A 45 -0.43 -6.18 14.67
N ILE A 46 0.60 -5.53 15.21
CA ILE A 46 0.85 -5.46 16.64
C ILE A 46 -0.30 -4.77 17.38
N VAL A 47 -0.74 -3.60 16.90
CA VAL A 47 -1.82 -2.85 17.55
C VAL A 47 -3.13 -3.61 17.53
N VAL A 48 -3.47 -4.24 16.40
CA VAL A 48 -4.69 -5.06 16.28
C VAL A 48 -4.61 -6.27 17.20
N VAL A 49 -3.48 -6.98 17.23
CA VAL A 49 -3.29 -8.14 18.12
C VAL A 49 -3.36 -7.73 19.59
N MET A 50 -2.68 -6.65 20.00
CA MET A 50 -2.78 -6.11 21.38
C MET A 50 -4.22 -5.79 21.75
N SER A 51 -4.98 -5.25 20.80
CA SER A 51 -6.39 -4.93 21.01
C SER A 51 -7.24 -6.18 21.31
N PHE A 52 -6.95 -7.34 20.71
CA PHE A 52 -7.65 -8.59 21.05
C PHE A 52 -7.45 -9.00 22.50
N PHE A 53 -6.25 -8.77 23.03
CA PHE A 53 -5.93 -9.04 24.43
C PHE A 53 -6.28 -7.90 25.38
N ASN A 54 -7.01 -6.90 24.90
CA ASN A 54 -7.39 -5.69 25.66
C ASN A 54 -6.19 -4.91 26.21
N ILE A 55 -5.04 -4.96 25.54
CA ILE A 55 -3.82 -4.26 25.91
C ILE A 55 -3.78 -2.92 25.17
N LYS A 56 -3.55 -1.81 25.91
CA LYS A 56 -3.32 -0.50 25.28
C LYS A 56 -1.99 -0.48 24.52
N SER A 57 -2.04 0.08 23.31
CA SER A 57 -0.86 0.19 22.44
C SER A 57 0.00 1.41 22.76
N THR A 58 0.26 1.66 24.05
CA THR A 58 1.11 2.79 24.48
C THR A 58 2.49 2.70 23.84
N LEU A 59 3.17 3.84 23.67
CA LEU A 59 4.52 3.85 23.07
C LEU A 59 5.52 3.00 23.88
N ILE A 60 5.32 2.85 25.21
CA ILE A 60 6.13 1.96 26.04
C ILE A 60 5.88 0.50 25.65
N ASN A 61 4.62 0.07 25.56
CA ASN A 61 4.27 -1.29 25.18
C ASN A 61 4.75 -1.63 23.76
N LEU A 62 4.58 -0.70 22.81
CA LEU A 62 5.12 -0.84 21.47
C LEU A 62 6.66 -0.93 21.48
N SER A 63 7.35 -0.16 22.33
CA SER A 63 8.81 -0.24 22.47
C SER A 63 9.27 -1.59 23.00
N ILE A 64 8.57 -2.14 23.97
CA ILE A 64 8.87 -3.48 24.51
C ILE A 64 8.74 -4.53 23.41
N ILE A 65 7.66 -4.50 22.63
CA ILE A 65 7.45 -5.42 21.51
C ILE A 65 8.51 -5.22 20.43
N ASN A 66 8.89 -3.98 20.12
CA ASN A 66 9.97 -3.68 19.20
C ASN A 66 11.31 -4.30 19.65
N ILE A 67 11.64 -4.23 20.94
CA ILE A 67 12.83 -4.87 21.51
C ILE A 67 12.75 -6.39 21.34
N ILE A 68 11.64 -7.00 21.72
CA ILE A 68 11.43 -8.45 21.59
C ILE A 68 11.61 -8.87 20.13
N THR A 69 10.96 -8.15 19.20
CA THR A 69 11.06 -8.40 17.76
C THR A 69 12.51 -8.25 17.28
N SER A 70 13.21 -7.20 17.70
CA SER A 70 14.62 -6.97 17.34
C SER A 70 15.52 -8.08 17.84
N VAL A 71 15.29 -8.60 19.05
CA VAL A 71 16.02 -9.74 19.63
C VAL A 71 15.75 -11.01 18.79
N ILE A 72 14.50 -11.30 18.44
CA ILE A 72 14.14 -12.47 17.60
C ILE A 72 14.84 -12.37 16.24
N LEU A 73 14.78 -11.21 15.59
CA LEU A 73 15.44 -10.97 14.30
C LEU A 73 16.97 -11.08 14.44
N GLY A 74 17.54 -10.58 15.54
CA GLY A 74 18.95 -10.69 15.87
C GLY A 74 19.42 -12.14 16.04
N PHE A 75 18.65 -12.98 16.74
CA PHE A 75 18.89 -14.42 16.83
C PHE A 75 18.85 -15.09 15.46
N LYS A 76 17.92 -14.70 14.59
CA LYS A 76 17.84 -15.23 13.23
C LYS A 76 19.10 -14.87 12.44
N ILE A 77 19.58 -13.61 12.50
CA ILE A 77 20.81 -13.16 11.84
C ILE A 77 22.01 -13.94 12.38
N TYR A 78 22.10 -14.11 13.69
CA TYR A 78 23.17 -14.88 14.34
C TYR A 78 23.18 -16.36 13.90
N SER A 79 22.00 -16.98 13.87
CA SER A 79 21.84 -18.37 13.43
C SER A 79 22.24 -18.57 11.96
N ASP A 80 21.87 -17.64 11.09
CA ASP A 80 22.19 -17.72 9.66
C ASP A 80 23.68 -17.46 9.38
N LYS A 81 24.45 -16.92 10.36
CA LYS A 81 25.87 -16.54 10.26
C LYS A 81 26.22 -15.67 9.05
N LYS A 82 25.25 -15.06 8.43
CA LYS A 82 25.39 -14.24 7.22
C LYS A 82 24.43 -13.07 7.27
N ILE A 83 24.96 -11.87 6.97
CA ILE A 83 24.20 -10.64 6.82
C ILE A 83 23.93 -10.41 5.32
N GLN A 84 22.79 -9.81 4.98
CA GLN A 84 22.51 -9.42 3.62
C GLN A 84 23.56 -8.43 3.13
N LYS A 85 24.14 -8.69 1.96
CA LYS A 85 25.09 -7.79 1.31
C LYS A 85 24.32 -6.77 0.48
N TYR A 86 24.76 -5.53 0.54
CA TYR A 86 24.14 -4.43 -0.18
C TYR A 86 25.08 -3.76 -1.16
N ASN A 87 24.51 -3.22 -2.22
CA ASN A 87 25.15 -2.23 -3.10
C ASN A 87 24.38 -0.91 -3.00
N PHE A 88 25.06 0.15 -3.41
CA PHE A 88 24.52 1.50 -3.42
C PHE A 88 24.58 2.05 -4.84
N GLU A 89 23.43 2.28 -5.44
CA GLU A 89 23.33 2.78 -6.81
C GLU A 89 23.03 4.28 -6.81
N LYS A 90 23.83 5.09 -7.52
CA LYS A 90 23.62 6.55 -7.65
C LYS A 90 22.22 6.90 -8.19
N ARG A 91 21.66 6.04 -9.02
CA ARG A 91 20.30 6.20 -9.57
C ARG A 91 19.24 6.24 -8.46
N GLU A 92 19.39 5.43 -7.43
CA GLU A 92 18.42 5.35 -6.34
C GLU A 92 18.45 6.59 -5.45
N ILE A 93 19.63 7.24 -5.30
CA ILE A 93 19.71 8.53 -4.62
C ILE A 93 18.93 9.59 -5.41
N LEU A 94 19.10 9.59 -6.74
CA LEU A 94 18.35 10.50 -7.60
C LEU A 94 16.83 10.24 -7.48
N ALA A 95 16.40 8.97 -7.36
CA ALA A 95 14.99 8.62 -7.12
C ALA A 95 14.48 9.21 -5.80
N ILE A 96 15.25 9.04 -4.69
CA ILE A 96 14.89 9.62 -3.39
C ILE A 96 14.68 11.13 -3.50
N MET A 97 15.66 11.85 -4.07
CA MET A 97 15.58 13.30 -4.20
C MET A 97 14.42 13.73 -5.08
N LEU A 98 14.24 13.07 -6.22
CA LEU A 98 13.18 13.39 -7.18
C LEU A 98 11.79 13.22 -6.55
N PHE A 99 11.49 12.07 -5.97
CA PHE A 99 10.17 11.80 -5.39
C PHE A 99 9.92 12.61 -4.11
N ALA A 100 10.97 12.90 -3.31
CA ALA A 100 10.82 13.79 -2.16
C ALA A 100 10.48 15.22 -2.59
N ILE A 101 11.17 15.75 -3.59
CA ILE A 101 10.88 17.09 -4.13
C ILE A 101 9.43 17.12 -4.68
N PHE A 102 9.03 16.12 -5.47
CA PHE A 102 7.66 16.04 -5.98
C PHE A 102 6.62 15.99 -4.85
N ALA A 103 6.83 15.16 -3.81
CA ALA A 103 5.91 15.09 -2.69
C ALA A 103 5.79 16.43 -1.94
N ILE A 104 6.92 17.13 -1.72
CA ILE A 104 6.92 18.45 -1.08
C ILE A 104 6.19 19.50 -1.94
N LEU A 105 6.47 19.57 -3.24
CA LEU A 105 5.82 20.51 -4.15
C LEU A 105 4.30 20.28 -4.22
N ILE A 106 3.88 19.02 -4.27
CA ILE A 106 2.48 18.64 -4.21
C ILE A 106 1.88 19.03 -2.85
N GLY A 107 2.59 18.79 -1.75
CA GLY A 107 2.17 19.19 -0.41
C GLY A 107 1.94 20.70 -0.29
N ILE A 108 2.86 21.51 -0.80
CA ILE A 108 2.70 22.98 -0.85
C ILE A 108 1.46 23.36 -1.69
N LYS A 109 1.22 22.67 -2.80
CA LYS A 109 0.05 22.95 -3.64
C LYS A 109 -1.28 22.62 -2.97
N ILE A 110 -1.37 21.46 -2.28
CA ILE A 110 -2.61 20.98 -1.64
C ILE A 110 -2.89 21.72 -0.34
N TYR A 111 -1.89 21.82 0.53
CA TYR A 111 -2.03 22.32 1.91
C TYR A 111 -1.60 23.78 2.08
N GLY A 112 -0.96 24.37 1.06
CA GLY A 112 -0.35 25.70 1.14
C GLY A 112 0.98 25.70 1.91
N ILE A 113 1.61 26.89 1.99
CA ILE A 113 2.87 27.07 2.74
C ILE A 113 2.69 26.82 4.26
N PRO A 114 1.55 27.21 4.90
CA PRO A 114 1.31 26.91 6.32
C PRO A 114 1.07 25.42 6.62
N PHE A 115 0.91 24.58 5.59
CA PHE A 115 0.55 23.17 5.75
C PHE A 115 -0.71 22.99 6.61
N GLU A 116 -1.82 23.55 6.16
CA GLU A 116 -3.11 23.47 6.86
C GLU A 116 -4.07 22.53 6.13
N ILE A 117 -4.85 21.75 6.90
CA ILE A 117 -5.96 20.96 6.34
C ILE A 117 -7.09 21.92 6.02
N LYS A 118 -7.36 22.09 4.72
CA LYS A 118 -8.48 22.91 4.27
C LYS A 118 -9.80 22.19 4.53
N TYR A 119 -10.75 22.89 5.13
CA TYR A 119 -12.08 22.35 5.47
C TYR A 119 -12.90 21.86 4.27
N THR A 120 -12.50 22.23 3.05
CA THR A 120 -13.15 21.74 1.81
C THR A 120 -12.97 20.23 1.58
N VAL A 121 -12.05 19.59 2.28
CA VAL A 121 -11.79 18.15 2.19
C VAL A 121 -12.28 17.47 3.47
N SER A 122 -13.58 17.19 3.55
CA SER A 122 -14.25 16.64 4.72
C SER A 122 -13.63 15.32 5.22
N ASP A 123 -13.22 14.44 4.30
CA ASP A 123 -12.66 13.14 4.65
C ASP A 123 -11.27 13.26 5.30
N ALA A 124 -10.43 14.22 4.88
CA ALA A 124 -9.13 14.45 5.50
C ALA A 124 -9.27 14.87 6.98
N SER A 125 -10.22 15.74 7.30
CA SER A 125 -10.47 16.15 8.68
C SER A 125 -10.97 15.00 9.54
N THR A 126 -11.84 14.16 9.01
CA THR A 126 -12.37 12.97 9.68
C THR A 126 -11.27 11.96 9.98
N HIS A 127 -10.40 11.68 9.00
CA HIS A 127 -9.27 10.76 9.19
C HIS A 127 -8.18 11.33 10.10
N CYS A 128 -7.95 12.65 10.05
CA CYS A 128 -7.07 13.34 11.00
C CYS A 128 -7.60 13.24 12.44
N LEU A 129 -8.91 13.44 12.65
CA LEU A 129 -9.56 13.26 13.95
C LEU A 129 -9.43 11.82 14.44
N ALA A 130 -9.63 10.84 13.58
CA ALA A 130 -9.45 9.42 13.91
C ALA A 130 -8.02 9.12 14.39
N ALA A 131 -7.02 9.64 13.69
CA ALA A 131 -5.61 9.50 14.08
C ALA A 131 -5.29 10.19 15.42
N ARG A 132 -5.86 11.37 15.64
CA ARG A 132 -5.71 12.11 16.89
C ARG A 132 -6.32 11.36 18.08
N LEU A 133 -7.55 10.87 17.94
CA LEU A 133 -8.22 10.09 18.98
C LEU A 133 -7.44 8.80 19.31
N PHE A 134 -6.93 8.12 18.30
CA PHE A 134 -6.03 7.00 18.54
C PHE A 134 -4.76 7.43 19.26
N SER A 135 -4.13 8.53 18.85
CA SER A 135 -2.93 9.08 19.48
C SER A 135 -3.12 9.40 20.97
N GLU A 136 -4.26 10.00 21.33
CA GLU A 136 -4.57 10.37 22.70
C GLU A 136 -4.90 9.17 23.59
N ASN A 137 -5.57 8.16 23.06
CA ASN A 137 -6.07 7.01 23.83
C ASN A 137 -5.19 5.75 23.69
N MET A 138 -4.41 5.65 22.62
CA MET A 138 -3.61 4.47 22.24
C MET A 138 -4.44 3.16 22.26
N GLN A 139 -5.68 3.28 21.81
CA GLN A 139 -6.66 2.19 21.66
C GLN A 139 -7.42 2.35 20.34
N LEU A 140 -7.85 1.22 19.77
CA LEU A 140 -8.67 1.25 18.55
C LEU A 140 -10.01 1.95 18.81
N LEU A 141 -10.46 2.74 17.85
CA LEU A 141 -11.60 3.65 18.01
C LEU A 141 -12.89 2.95 18.41
N PHE A 142 -13.12 1.71 17.93
CA PHE A 142 -14.31 0.94 18.28
C PHE A 142 -14.40 0.59 19.78
N LYS A 143 -13.28 0.70 20.53
CA LYS A 143 -13.24 0.50 21.99
C LYS A 143 -13.44 1.77 22.80
N LEU A 144 -13.44 2.92 22.15
CA LEU A 144 -13.62 4.19 22.84
C LEU A 144 -15.10 4.40 23.11
N ASN A 145 -15.44 4.62 24.39
CA ASN A 145 -16.78 5.02 24.79
C ASN A 145 -16.86 6.54 24.69
N VAL A 146 -17.17 7.05 23.50
CA VAL A 146 -17.30 8.47 23.25
C VAL A 146 -18.72 8.79 22.88
N ASP A 147 -19.38 9.57 23.74
CA ASP A 147 -20.73 10.05 23.54
C ASP A 147 -20.76 11.05 22.37
N GLY A 148 -21.48 10.69 21.28
CA GLY A 148 -21.73 11.61 20.18
C GLY A 148 -21.90 10.93 18.82
N ILE A 149 -22.85 11.44 18.04
CA ILE A 149 -23.25 10.93 16.72
C ILE A 149 -22.07 10.90 15.72
N TYR A 150 -21.12 11.83 15.82
CA TYR A 150 -19.95 11.90 14.95
C TYR A 150 -18.96 10.74 15.14
N MET A 151 -18.95 10.11 16.30
CA MET A 151 -18.02 9.04 16.63
C MET A 151 -18.48 7.67 16.14
N LEU A 152 -19.77 7.46 15.92
CA LEU A 152 -20.29 6.20 15.42
C LEU A 152 -19.68 5.83 14.05
N GLY A 153 -19.50 6.81 13.17
CA GLY A 153 -18.85 6.58 11.88
C GLY A 153 -17.36 6.24 11.98
N LEU A 154 -16.62 6.88 12.88
CA LEU A 154 -15.18 6.67 13.07
C LEU A 154 -14.84 5.29 13.62
N GLN A 155 -15.73 4.69 14.41
CA GLN A 155 -15.53 3.36 14.98
C GLN A 155 -15.42 2.26 13.92
N PHE A 156 -16.03 2.48 12.76
CA PHE A 156 -16.04 1.52 11.65
C PHE A 156 -14.95 1.75 10.61
N LEU A 157 -14.14 2.80 10.76
CA LEU A 157 -13.01 3.02 9.87
C LEU A 157 -11.99 1.90 10.01
N ALA A 158 -11.45 1.47 8.87
CA ALA A 158 -10.31 0.56 8.85
C ALA A 158 -9.11 1.18 9.59
N PRO A 159 -8.54 0.49 10.59
CA PRO A 159 -7.63 1.13 11.54
C PRO A 159 -6.22 1.42 11.02
N GLY A 160 -5.79 0.83 9.92
CA GLY A 160 -4.39 0.79 9.51
C GLY A 160 -3.75 2.17 9.30
N ALA A 161 -4.47 3.10 8.67
CA ALA A 161 -3.94 4.44 8.45
C ALA A 161 -3.89 5.26 9.74
N TYR A 162 -4.96 5.26 10.53
CA TYR A 162 -5.00 6.05 11.76
C TYR A 162 -4.08 5.47 12.87
N ILE A 163 -3.78 4.17 12.86
CA ILE A 163 -2.78 3.57 13.74
C ILE A 163 -1.40 4.20 13.48
N ASN A 164 -0.90 4.10 12.24
CA ASN A 164 0.43 4.59 11.90
C ASN A 164 0.55 6.10 12.10
N ASN A 165 -0.47 6.83 11.69
CA ASN A 165 -0.52 8.28 11.85
C ASN A 165 -0.61 8.69 13.34
N GLY A 166 -1.46 8.03 14.11
CA GLY A 166 -1.62 8.30 15.53
C GLY A 166 -0.38 7.92 16.36
N ILE A 167 0.34 6.85 15.99
CA ILE A 167 1.66 6.55 16.59
C ILE A 167 2.63 7.70 16.31
N LEU A 168 2.66 8.21 15.06
CA LEU A 168 3.51 9.34 14.70
C LEU A 168 3.13 10.60 15.52
N MET A 169 1.85 10.94 15.59
CA MET A 169 1.35 12.05 16.41
C MET A 169 1.75 11.90 17.89
N ASN A 170 1.54 10.72 18.48
CA ASN A 170 1.86 10.48 19.89
C ASN A 170 3.37 10.56 20.16
N THR A 171 4.19 10.06 19.21
CA THR A 171 5.65 10.12 19.31
C THR A 171 6.17 11.55 19.47
N PHE A 172 5.53 12.51 18.80
CA PHE A 172 5.95 13.90 18.78
C PHE A 172 5.06 14.86 19.63
N SER A 173 4.01 14.36 20.27
CA SER A 173 3.09 15.17 21.08
C SER A 173 3.77 15.96 22.20
N GLY A 174 4.89 15.48 22.74
CA GLY A 174 5.65 16.17 23.79
C GLY A 174 6.45 17.39 23.33
N ILE A 175 6.56 17.64 22.01
CA ILE A 175 7.25 18.83 21.47
C ILE A 175 6.34 19.70 20.59
N THR A 176 5.12 19.24 20.33
CA THR A 176 4.16 19.93 19.47
C THR A 176 2.89 20.18 20.27
N SER A 177 2.41 21.42 20.25
CA SER A 177 1.11 21.76 20.85
C SER A 177 0.00 20.91 20.22
N SER A 178 -0.98 20.55 21.04
CA SER A 178 -2.15 19.75 20.60
C SER A 178 -2.89 20.38 19.41
N ALA A 179 -2.86 21.72 19.31
CA ALA A 179 -3.47 22.46 18.20
C ALA A 179 -2.79 22.18 16.85
N TYR A 180 -1.52 21.80 16.84
CA TYR A 180 -0.73 21.60 15.61
C TYR A 180 -0.44 20.12 15.30
N LEU A 181 -1.01 19.17 16.02
CA LEU A 181 -0.79 17.73 15.78
C LEU A 181 -1.23 17.29 14.38
N TYR A 182 -2.15 18.01 13.73
CA TYR A 182 -2.56 17.74 12.35
C TYR A 182 -1.41 17.81 11.34
N ILE A 183 -0.31 18.51 11.65
CA ILE A 183 0.88 18.56 10.80
C ILE A 183 1.44 17.16 10.56
N TYR A 184 1.39 16.28 11.56
CA TYR A 184 1.87 14.90 11.42
C TYR A 184 0.97 14.06 10.53
N TYR A 185 -0.34 14.41 10.43
CA TYR A 185 -1.23 13.83 9.43
C TYR A 185 -0.78 14.19 8.02
N ILE A 186 -0.49 15.46 7.77
CA ILE A 186 0.01 15.94 6.47
C ILE A 186 1.37 15.30 6.14
N ILE A 187 2.30 15.27 7.10
CA ILE A 187 3.61 14.62 6.92
C ILE A 187 3.43 13.15 6.54
N PHE A 188 2.51 12.45 7.18
CA PHE A 188 2.21 11.05 6.88
C PHE A 188 1.64 10.87 5.46
N ASP A 189 0.75 11.74 5.02
CA ASP A 189 0.20 11.74 3.66
C ASP A 189 1.28 11.95 2.61
N LEU A 190 2.13 12.96 2.80
CA LEU A 190 3.24 13.26 1.89
C LEU A 190 4.29 12.16 1.89
N PHE A 191 4.54 11.54 3.05
CA PHE A 191 5.41 10.38 3.14
C PHE A 191 4.83 9.17 2.38
N ASN A 192 3.52 8.91 2.46
CA ASN A 192 2.87 7.86 1.69
C ASN A 192 2.91 8.13 0.18
N LEU A 193 2.77 9.39 -0.23
CA LEU A 193 2.92 9.77 -1.63
C LEU A 193 4.35 9.55 -2.13
N TYR A 194 5.35 10.00 -1.37
CA TYR A 194 6.76 9.73 -1.64
C TYR A 194 7.03 8.23 -1.75
N LEU A 195 6.51 7.46 -0.79
CA LEU A 195 6.65 6.01 -0.75
C LEU A 195 6.01 5.33 -1.96
N SER A 196 4.87 5.83 -2.45
CA SER A 196 4.21 5.35 -3.68
C SER A 196 5.13 5.45 -4.89
N GLY A 197 5.81 6.60 -5.06
CA GLY A 197 6.79 6.80 -6.13
C GLY A 197 7.98 5.86 -6.01
N MET A 198 8.56 5.76 -4.82
CA MET A 198 9.72 4.90 -4.55
C MET A 198 9.43 3.41 -4.72
N LEU A 199 8.28 2.94 -4.23
CA LEU A 199 7.88 1.53 -4.35
C LEU A 199 7.61 1.16 -5.81
N MET A 200 6.91 2.04 -6.54
CA MET A 200 6.69 1.82 -7.97
C MET A 200 8.02 1.81 -8.74
N TYR A 201 8.92 2.74 -8.45
CA TYR A 201 10.26 2.73 -9.02
C TYR A 201 11.01 1.42 -8.74
N ASN A 202 11.00 0.95 -7.50
CA ASN A 202 11.63 -0.31 -7.10
C ASN A 202 11.00 -1.53 -7.81
N LEU A 203 9.68 -1.49 -8.04
CA LEU A 203 8.95 -2.54 -8.77
C LEU A 203 9.34 -2.58 -10.25
N LEU A 204 9.56 -1.43 -10.87
CA LEU A 204 9.86 -1.29 -12.30
C LEU A 204 11.35 -1.36 -12.63
N ASN A 205 12.24 -0.84 -11.78
CA ASN A 205 13.69 -0.75 -12.01
C ASN A 205 14.44 -2.08 -11.76
N ARG A 206 14.00 -3.15 -12.43
CA ARG A 206 14.60 -4.49 -12.30
C ARG A 206 15.53 -4.85 -13.45
N ASN A 207 15.24 -4.35 -14.63
CA ASN A 207 16.00 -4.65 -15.83
C ASN A 207 17.10 -3.58 -16.04
N LYS A 208 18.33 -3.94 -15.74
CA LYS A 208 19.51 -3.03 -15.88
C LYS A 208 19.80 -2.60 -17.32
N ASN A 209 19.25 -3.31 -18.30
CA ASN A 209 19.43 -3.02 -19.74
C ASN A 209 18.46 -1.94 -20.24
N VAL A 210 17.48 -1.53 -19.44
CA VAL A 210 16.53 -0.48 -19.78
C VAL A 210 17.13 0.89 -19.41
N ASN A 211 16.83 1.90 -20.23
CA ASN A 211 17.23 3.28 -19.91
C ASN A 211 16.66 3.67 -18.54
N PRO A 212 17.51 4.12 -17.59
CA PRO A 212 17.10 4.42 -16.22
C PRO A 212 16.04 5.52 -16.10
N ILE A 213 15.86 6.36 -17.12
CA ILE A 213 14.82 7.40 -17.14
C ILE A 213 13.42 6.80 -17.18
N ILE A 214 13.23 5.65 -17.84
CA ILE A 214 11.91 5.06 -18.06
C ILE A 214 11.21 4.66 -16.75
N PRO A 215 11.85 3.92 -15.82
CA PRO A 215 11.25 3.66 -14.51
C PRO A 215 10.86 4.93 -13.75
N TYR A 216 11.67 6.01 -13.80
CA TYR A 216 11.32 7.29 -13.15
C TYR A 216 10.03 7.86 -13.74
N VAL A 217 9.95 7.94 -15.07
CA VAL A 217 8.79 8.51 -15.76
C VAL A 217 7.50 7.76 -15.40
N PHE A 218 7.51 6.42 -15.49
CA PHE A 218 6.33 5.63 -15.13
C PHE A 218 5.97 5.74 -13.64
N SER A 219 6.96 5.87 -12.76
CA SER A 219 6.72 6.06 -11.32
C SER A 219 6.18 7.44 -11.00
N ILE A 220 6.63 8.50 -11.70
CA ILE A 220 6.06 9.84 -11.57
C ILE A 220 4.61 9.83 -12.07
N ILE A 221 4.35 9.25 -13.25
CA ILE A 221 2.98 9.14 -13.78
C ILE A 221 2.07 8.41 -12.78
N TYR A 222 2.54 7.33 -12.16
CA TYR A 222 1.81 6.66 -11.11
C TYR A 222 1.53 7.58 -9.92
N MET A 223 2.57 8.23 -9.38
CA MET A 223 2.50 9.06 -8.18
C MET A 223 1.54 10.25 -8.33
N ILE A 224 1.59 10.94 -9.49
CA ILE A 224 0.77 12.13 -9.74
C ILE A 224 -0.65 11.82 -10.23
N SER A 225 -0.99 10.56 -10.45
CA SER A 225 -2.34 10.14 -10.85
C SER A 225 -3.18 9.72 -9.64
N TYR A 226 -3.36 8.43 -9.42
CA TYR A 226 -4.28 7.93 -8.40
C TYR A 226 -3.82 8.13 -6.95
N PRO A 227 -2.55 7.91 -6.55
CA PRO A 227 -2.08 8.25 -5.22
C PRO A 227 -2.31 9.72 -4.86
N LEU A 228 -2.01 10.64 -5.79
CA LEU A 228 -2.26 12.06 -5.61
C LEU A 228 -3.77 12.34 -5.50
N SER A 229 -4.58 11.79 -6.41
CA SER A 229 -6.03 11.94 -6.39
C SER A 229 -6.64 11.46 -5.06
N SER A 230 -6.12 10.38 -4.48
CA SER A 230 -6.61 9.90 -3.19
C SER A 230 -6.30 10.89 -2.04
N ILE A 231 -5.13 11.52 -2.05
CA ILE A 231 -4.77 12.54 -1.06
C ILE A 231 -5.63 13.79 -1.21
N ILE A 232 -5.84 14.27 -2.46
CA ILE A 232 -6.72 15.42 -2.73
C ILE A 232 -8.14 15.16 -2.21
N SER A 233 -8.63 13.93 -2.35
CA SER A 233 -9.94 13.52 -1.83
C SER A 233 -9.96 13.23 -0.32
N GLY A 234 -8.83 13.35 0.38
CA GLY A 234 -8.71 13.08 1.82
C GLY A 234 -8.62 11.59 2.18
N PHE A 235 -8.32 10.72 1.21
CA PHE A 235 -8.28 9.27 1.40
C PHE A 235 -6.85 8.74 1.64
N ALA A 236 -6.15 9.28 2.65
CA ALA A 236 -4.79 8.84 3.01
C ALA A 236 -4.65 7.33 3.19
N TYR A 237 -5.67 6.69 3.77
CA TYR A 237 -5.75 5.24 3.93
C TYR A 237 -5.72 4.49 2.60
N LEU A 238 -6.28 5.06 1.54
CA LEU A 238 -6.29 4.45 0.20
C LEU A 238 -4.87 4.44 -0.40
N THR A 239 -4.13 5.55 -0.28
CA THR A 239 -2.72 5.61 -0.73
C THR A 239 -1.87 4.59 0.01
N LEU A 240 -2.03 4.45 1.32
CA LEU A 240 -1.32 3.44 2.12
C LEU A 240 -1.70 2.01 1.69
N GLY A 241 -2.98 1.74 1.44
CA GLY A 241 -3.46 0.46 0.92
C GLY A 241 -2.84 0.11 -0.44
N LEU A 242 -2.76 1.08 -1.37
CA LEU A 242 -2.09 0.90 -2.67
C LEU A 242 -0.60 0.60 -2.50
N ASN A 243 0.07 1.21 -1.53
CA ASN A 243 1.48 0.95 -1.22
C ASN A 243 1.69 -0.50 -0.74
N PHE A 244 0.80 -1.03 0.10
CA PHE A 244 0.86 -2.44 0.51
C PHE A 244 0.67 -3.39 -0.67
N ILE A 245 -0.23 -3.06 -1.61
CA ILE A 245 -0.44 -3.85 -2.83
C ILE A 245 0.83 -3.87 -3.71
N ILE A 246 1.49 -2.73 -3.91
CA ILE A 246 2.78 -2.68 -4.60
C ILE A 246 3.82 -3.52 -3.84
N GLY A 247 3.80 -3.48 -2.51
CA GLY A 247 4.63 -4.32 -1.66
C GLY A 247 4.46 -5.81 -1.96
N ILE A 248 3.22 -6.30 -2.10
CA ILE A 248 2.92 -7.68 -2.49
C ILE A 248 3.50 -8.01 -3.87
N LEU A 249 3.32 -7.12 -4.87
CA LEU A 249 3.90 -7.30 -6.19
C LEU A 249 5.43 -7.38 -6.14
N ILE A 250 6.09 -6.58 -5.29
CA ILE A 250 7.53 -6.66 -5.06
C ILE A 250 7.91 -8.03 -4.49
N VAL A 251 7.22 -8.49 -3.44
CA VAL A 251 7.52 -9.79 -2.78
C VAL A 251 7.42 -10.95 -3.76
N PHE A 252 6.42 -10.97 -4.65
CA PHE A 252 6.29 -12.04 -5.64
C PHE A 252 7.38 -11.99 -6.72
N LYS A 253 7.95 -10.85 -6.99
CA LYS A 253 9.02 -10.68 -7.98
C LYS A 253 10.42 -10.87 -7.41
N GLU A 254 10.60 -10.84 -6.08
CA GLU A 254 11.89 -11.01 -5.44
C GLU A 254 12.26 -12.47 -5.24
N LYS A 255 13.56 -12.76 -5.41
CA LYS A 255 14.14 -14.07 -5.08
C LYS A 255 14.53 -14.08 -3.60
N ILE A 256 13.57 -14.35 -2.74
CA ILE A 256 13.76 -14.39 -1.29
C ILE A 256 13.41 -15.77 -0.75
N ASN A 257 13.94 -16.09 0.43
CA ASN A 257 13.62 -17.34 1.12
C ASN A 257 12.10 -17.49 1.32
N GLU A 258 11.56 -18.66 1.06
CA GLU A 258 10.11 -18.94 1.08
C GLU A 258 9.46 -18.63 2.44
N TYR A 259 10.12 -18.93 3.57
CA TYR A 259 9.57 -18.60 4.90
C TYR A 259 9.53 -17.09 5.15
N TYR A 260 10.57 -16.38 4.69
CA TYR A 260 10.58 -14.92 4.76
C TYR A 260 9.55 -14.31 3.83
N LYS A 261 9.35 -14.89 2.63
CA LYS A 261 8.27 -14.52 1.69
C LYS A 261 6.89 -14.67 2.34
N MET A 262 6.64 -15.79 3.02
CA MET A 262 5.39 -16.04 3.75
C MET A 262 5.15 -14.99 4.85
N LEU A 263 6.18 -14.66 5.63
CA LEU A 263 6.08 -13.62 6.67
C LEU A 263 5.75 -12.25 6.08
N LEU A 264 6.42 -11.85 5.00
CA LEU A 264 6.17 -10.56 4.33
C LEU A 264 4.75 -10.51 3.75
N LEU A 265 4.29 -11.58 3.09
CA LEU A 265 2.93 -11.66 2.56
C LEU A 265 1.90 -11.61 3.70
N PHE A 266 2.12 -12.34 4.81
CA PHE A 266 1.25 -12.25 5.98
C PHE A 266 1.09 -10.81 6.48
N LEU A 267 2.21 -10.09 6.66
CA LEU A 267 2.16 -8.70 7.14
C LEU A 267 1.43 -7.78 6.18
N LEU A 268 1.70 -7.91 4.87
CA LEU A 268 1.09 -7.06 3.84
C LEU A 268 -0.39 -7.38 3.63
N ASP A 269 -0.76 -8.65 3.57
CA ASP A 269 -2.16 -9.08 3.41
C ASP A 269 -3.00 -8.67 4.63
N PHE A 270 -2.45 -8.85 5.84
CA PHE A 270 -3.06 -8.35 7.06
C PHE A 270 -3.25 -6.81 7.00
N ALA A 271 -2.19 -6.09 6.62
CA ALA A 271 -2.22 -4.64 6.56
C ALA A 271 -3.25 -4.11 5.56
N ILE A 272 -3.45 -4.76 4.41
CA ILE A 272 -4.46 -4.37 3.42
C ILE A 272 -5.86 -4.48 4.02
N ILE A 273 -6.21 -5.60 4.67
CA ILE A 273 -7.53 -5.77 5.28
C ILE A 273 -7.80 -4.65 6.28
N PHE A 274 -6.82 -4.36 7.14
CA PHE A 274 -6.97 -3.37 8.20
C PHE A 274 -6.71 -1.92 7.75
N THR A 275 -6.35 -1.70 6.49
CA THR A 275 -6.20 -0.36 5.91
C THR A 275 -7.30 -0.04 4.92
N TYR A 276 -7.61 -0.99 4.03
CA TYR A 276 -8.65 -0.83 3.02
C TYR A 276 -9.27 -2.18 2.65
N TYR A 277 -10.16 -2.67 3.50
CA TYR A 277 -10.80 -3.98 3.37
C TYR A 277 -11.54 -4.20 2.04
N TYR A 278 -11.94 -3.13 1.34
CA TYR A 278 -12.61 -3.21 0.05
C TYR A 278 -11.76 -3.86 -1.05
N PHE A 279 -10.42 -3.67 -1.01
CA PHE A 279 -9.52 -4.34 -1.95
C PHE A 279 -9.14 -5.76 -1.53
N ALA A 280 -9.32 -6.09 -0.27
CA ALA A 280 -8.85 -7.37 0.25
C ALA A 280 -9.38 -8.59 -0.54
N PRO A 281 -10.68 -8.72 -0.89
CA PRO A 281 -11.16 -9.88 -1.64
C PRO A 281 -10.47 -10.06 -2.99
N ILE A 282 -10.20 -8.95 -3.70
CA ILE A 282 -9.55 -8.95 -5.02
C ILE A 282 -8.10 -9.42 -4.86
N ILE A 283 -7.39 -8.84 -3.90
CA ILE A 283 -5.97 -9.16 -3.65
C ILE A 283 -5.82 -10.59 -3.16
N TYR A 284 -6.67 -11.03 -2.23
CA TYR A 284 -6.63 -12.40 -1.70
C TYR A 284 -6.85 -13.43 -2.79
N LEU A 285 -7.82 -13.20 -3.67
CA LEU A 285 -8.06 -14.09 -4.80
C LEU A 285 -6.86 -14.09 -5.76
N ALA A 286 -6.28 -12.91 -6.05
CA ALA A 286 -5.12 -12.82 -6.93
C ALA A 286 -3.89 -13.51 -6.34
N VAL A 287 -3.61 -13.32 -5.06
CA VAL A 287 -2.51 -13.98 -4.33
C VAL A 287 -2.72 -15.48 -4.27
N PHE A 288 -3.94 -15.94 -4.00
CA PHE A 288 -4.29 -17.36 -4.00
C PHE A 288 -4.02 -18.01 -5.36
N VAL A 289 -4.54 -17.41 -6.44
CA VAL A 289 -4.32 -17.92 -7.80
C VAL A 289 -2.83 -17.93 -8.15
N GLN A 290 -2.08 -16.89 -7.76
CA GLN A 290 -0.63 -16.83 -7.99
C GLN A 290 0.12 -17.93 -7.22
N ILE A 291 -0.24 -18.20 -5.97
CA ILE A 291 0.36 -19.29 -5.18
C ILE A 291 0.11 -20.65 -5.86
N ILE A 292 -1.12 -20.90 -6.29
CA ILE A 292 -1.46 -22.15 -7.02
C ILE A 292 -0.67 -22.24 -8.33
N ALA A 293 -0.58 -21.16 -9.08
CA ALA A 293 0.21 -21.13 -10.32
C ALA A 293 1.70 -21.40 -10.08
N GLU A 294 2.29 -20.86 -9.00
CA GLU A 294 3.68 -21.16 -8.61
C GLU A 294 3.87 -22.65 -8.26
N ILE A 295 2.93 -23.24 -7.51
CA ILE A 295 2.98 -24.66 -7.12
C ILE A 295 2.92 -25.56 -8.35
N ILE A 296 1.98 -25.29 -9.27
CA ILE A 296 1.82 -26.05 -10.52
C ILE A 296 3.06 -25.91 -11.41
N SER A 297 3.60 -24.69 -11.54
CA SER A 297 4.80 -24.44 -12.37
C SER A 297 6.04 -25.16 -11.85
N LYS A 298 6.17 -25.31 -10.52
CA LYS A 298 7.26 -26.05 -9.87
C LYS A 298 7.01 -27.56 -9.80
N LYS A 299 5.85 -28.04 -10.32
CA LYS A 299 5.42 -29.45 -10.23
C LYS A 299 5.39 -29.99 -8.80
N GLU A 300 5.16 -29.11 -7.81
CA GLU A 300 5.04 -29.49 -6.39
C GLU A 300 3.64 -30.09 -6.13
N LYS A 301 3.53 -30.93 -5.09
CA LYS A 301 2.22 -31.43 -4.64
C LYS A 301 1.44 -30.30 -3.95
N LEU A 302 0.20 -30.08 -4.39
CA LEU A 302 -0.69 -29.03 -3.81
C LEU A 302 -0.85 -29.19 -2.30
N PHE A 303 -1.05 -30.40 -1.82
CA PHE A 303 -1.30 -30.73 -0.42
C PHE A 303 -0.03 -31.13 0.37
N CYS A 304 1.14 -30.64 -0.02
CA CYS A 304 2.30 -30.81 0.87
C CYS A 304 2.25 -29.80 2.03
N SER A 305 2.83 -30.18 3.18
CA SER A 305 2.80 -29.37 4.42
C SER A 305 3.30 -27.93 4.20
N LYS A 306 4.32 -27.73 3.39
CA LYS A 306 4.87 -26.41 3.05
C LYS A 306 3.87 -25.52 2.33
N ASN A 307 3.15 -26.07 1.33
CA ASN A 307 2.20 -25.31 0.52
C ASN A 307 0.91 -25.01 1.30
N ILE A 308 0.47 -25.96 2.14
CA ILE A 308 -0.63 -25.74 3.09
C ILE A 308 -0.24 -24.63 4.07
N LEU A 309 0.95 -24.68 4.65
CA LEU A 309 1.44 -23.63 5.55
C LEU A 309 1.47 -22.27 4.86
N LYS A 310 1.89 -22.20 3.59
CA LYS A 310 1.91 -20.96 2.80
C LYS A 310 0.51 -20.35 2.68
N VAL A 311 -0.49 -21.14 2.32
CA VAL A 311 -1.89 -20.67 2.19
C VAL A 311 -2.46 -20.30 3.57
N LEU A 312 -2.23 -21.12 4.59
CA LEU A 312 -2.68 -20.85 5.96
C LEU A 312 -2.14 -19.52 6.48
N THR A 313 -0.84 -19.29 6.35
CA THR A 313 -0.20 -18.09 6.92
C THR A 313 -0.50 -16.85 6.11
N THR A 314 -0.52 -16.91 4.78
CA THR A 314 -0.67 -15.71 3.95
C THR A 314 -2.12 -15.27 3.76
N LEU A 315 -3.07 -16.19 3.74
CA LEU A 315 -4.47 -15.88 3.43
C LEU A 315 -5.43 -16.19 4.58
N ILE A 316 -5.38 -17.42 5.11
CA ILE A 316 -6.38 -17.86 6.08
C ILE A 316 -6.22 -17.12 7.41
N LEU A 317 -5.01 -17.04 7.93
CA LEU A 317 -4.76 -16.40 9.22
C LEU A 317 -5.13 -14.91 9.25
N PRO A 318 -4.71 -14.06 8.29
CA PRO A 318 -5.18 -12.68 8.23
C PRO A 318 -6.70 -12.58 8.05
N GLY A 319 -7.31 -13.49 7.27
CA GLY A 319 -8.77 -13.56 7.08
C GLY A 319 -9.51 -13.87 8.38
N ILE A 320 -9.01 -14.81 9.20
CA ILE A 320 -9.59 -15.11 10.53
C ILE A 320 -9.54 -13.87 11.41
N PHE A 321 -8.40 -13.18 11.49
CA PHE A 321 -8.29 -11.93 12.25
C PHE A 321 -9.28 -10.87 11.78
N ALA A 322 -9.49 -10.76 10.46
CA ALA A 322 -10.47 -9.83 9.90
C ALA A 322 -11.90 -10.19 10.33
N VAL A 323 -12.30 -11.46 10.23
CA VAL A 323 -13.62 -11.92 10.67
C VAL A 323 -13.81 -11.63 12.16
N VAL A 324 -12.84 -11.98 12.99
CA VAL A 324 -12.91 -11.70 14.43
C VAL A 324 -13.04 -10.21 14.70
N TYR A 325 -12.25 -9.36 14.03
CA TYR A 325 -12.28 -7.93 14.22
C TYR A 325 -13.60 -7.29 13.76
N TYR A 326 -13.94 -7.47 12.48
CA TYR A 326 -15.05 -6.74 11.86
C TYR A 326 -16.43 -7.30 12.23
N PHE A 327 -16.54 -8.60 12.47
CA PHE A 327 -17.85 -9.22 12.75
C PHE A 327 -18.03 -9.57 14.23
N ILE A 328 -17.05 -10.13 14.90
CA ILE A 328 -17.21 -10.59 16.27
C ILE A 328 -17.05 -9.44 17.26
N LEU A 329 -15.91 -8.76 17.28
CA LEU A 329 -15.64 -7.72 18.28
C LEU A 329 -16.56 -6.51 18.11
N GLN A 330 -16.77 -6.06 16.89
CA GLN A 330 -17.66 -4.93 16.63
C GLN A 330 -19.14 -5.29 16.89
N TYR A 331 -19.55 -6.54 16.62
CA TYR A 331 -20.88 -7.02 16.92
C TYR A 331 -21.18 -6.98 18.42
N PHE A 332 -20.27 -7.50 19.25
CA PHE A 332 -20.47 -7.52 20.71
C PHE A 332 -20.51 -6.13 21.33
N GLN A 333 -19.86 -5.14 20.73
CA GLN A 333 -19.89 -3.76 21.22
C GLN A 333 -21.09 -2.96 20.72
N ASN A 334 -21.54 -3.16 19.50
CA ASN A 334 -22.54 -2.31 18.83
C ASN A 334 -23.90 -2.98 18.59
N LYS A 335 -24.22 -4.00 19.32
CA LYS A 335 -25.40 -4.92 19.39
C LYS A 335 -26.42 -4.98 18.23
N ASN A 336 -26.61 -4.01 17.34
CA ASN A 336 -27.80 -4.01 16.48
C ASN A 336 -27.62 -3.71 14.98
N ASN A 337 -26.46 -3.28 14.44
CA ASN A 337 -26.49 -2.73 13.07
C ASN A 337 -25.24 -2.94 12.19
N ILE A 338 -24.37 -3.92 12.46
CA ILE A 338 -23.12 -4.08 11.69
C ILE A 338 -23.41 -4.41 10.21
N PHE A 339 -24.29 -5.37 9.95
CA PHE A 339 -24.64 -5.76 8.57
C PHE A 339 -25.31 -4.64 7.79
N SER A 340 -26.23 -3.92 8.41
CA SER A 340 -26.90 -2.77 7.77
C SER A 340 -25.92 -1.62 7.52
N MET A 341 -24.94 -1.41 8.38
CA MET A 341 -23.90 -0.39 8.17
C MET A 341 -22.95 -0.74 7.02
N TYR A 342 -22.42 -1.96 6.97
CA TYR A 342 -21.53 -2.34 5.87
C TYR A 342 -22.28 -2.40 4.53
N SER A 343 -23.56 -2.78 4.52
CA SER A 343 -24.37 -2.72 3.31
C SER A 343 -24.71 -1.28 2.89
N SER A 344 -24.97 -0.38 3.83
CA SER A 344 -25.21 1.04 3.53
C SER A 344 -23.97 1.75 3.01
N VAL A 345 -22.78 1.34 3.43
CA VAL A 345 -21.52 1.89 2.92
C VAL A 345 -21.40 1.72 1.40
N ILE A 346 -21.74 0.53 0.87
CA ILE A 346 -21.60 0.24 -0.57
C ILE A 346 -22.57 1.09 -1.43
N SER A 347 -23.71 1.50 -0.88
CA SER A 347 -24.68 2.36 -1.56
C SER A 347 -24.43 3.85 -1.38
N THR A 348 -23.52 4.26 -0.46
CA THR A 348 -23.25 5.66 -0.15
C THR A 348 -22.55 6.36 -1.33
N PRO A 349 -23.09 7.48 -1.84
CA PRO A 349 -22.40 8.27 -2.87
C PRO A 349 -21.21 9.02 -2.27
N GLY A 350 -20.20 9.30 -3.08
CA GLY A 350 -19.04 10.10 -2.67
C GLY A 350 -18.38 10.79 -3.85
N PRO A 351 -17.62 11.87 -3.62
CA PRO A 351 -16.85 12.51 -4.66
C PRO A 351 -15.73 11.58 -5.12
N ILE A 352 -15.60 11.39 -6.42
CA ILE A 352 -14.49 10.64 -6.99
C ILE A 352 -14.12 11.19 -8.35
N TYR A 353 -12.86 10.99 -8.69
CA TYR A 353 -12.31 11.39 -9.97
C TYR A 353 -12.87 10.53 -11.11
N LYS A 354 -13.59 11.17 -12.05
CA LYS A 354 -14.34 10.47 -13.11
C LYS A 354 -13.56 10.24 -14.42
N ASN A 355 -12.45 10.95 -14.64
CA ASN A 355 -11.71 10.91 -15.93
C ASN A 355 -10.74 9.72 -16.07
N ILE A 356 -11.06 8.60 -15.46
CA ILE A 356 -10.20 7.41 -15.36
C ILE A 356 -9.93 6.80 -16.72
N ILE A 357 -10.99 6.63 -17.54
CA ILE A 357 -10.91 5.96 -18.84
C ILE A 357 -9.99 6.71 -19.79
N THR A 358 -10.08 8.03 -19.84
CA THR A 358 -9.23 8.86 -20.72
C THR A 358 -7.75 8.76 -20.37
N ASN A 359 -7.42 8.54 -19.10
CA ASN A 359 -6.04 8.35 -18.64
C ASN A 359 -5.48 6.97 -18.98
N ILE A 360 -6.33 5.95 -19.07
CA ILE A 360 -5.93 4.57 -19.37
C ILE A 360 -5.65 4.39 -20.86
N ILE A 361 -6.40 5.04 -21.75
CA ILE A 361 -6.31 4.86 -23.21
C ILE A 361 -4.87 4.93 -23.75
N PRO A 362 -4.01 5.90 -23.37
CA PRO A 362 -2.66 5.99 -23.90
C PRO A 362 -1.76 4.78 -23.56
N PHE A 363 -2.10 4.04 -22.51
CA PHE A 363 -1.33 2.89 -22.03
C PHE A 363 -1.84 1.56 -22.58
N LEU A 364 -3.07 1.50 -23.12
CA LEU A 364 -3.70 0.25 -23.53
C LEU A 364 -2.88 -0.50 -24.59
N ILE A 365 -2.31 0.20 -25.55
CA ILE A 365 -1.50 -0.45 -26.60
C ILE A 365 -0.30 -1.21 -26.02
N PHE A 366 0.36 -0.62 -25.01
CA PHE A 366 1.50 -1.27 -24.35
C PHE A 366 1.05 -2.44 -23.49
N CYS A 367 -0.10 -2.32 -22.82
CA CYS A 367 -0.70 -3.41 -22.04
C CYS A 367 -1.04 -4.60 -22.96
N ILE A 368 -1.66 -4.36 -24.13
CA ILE A 368 -2.00 -5.40 -25.10
C ILE A 368 -0.74 -6.12 -25.57
N ILE A 369 0.31 -5.38 -25.95
CA ILE A 369 1.59 -5.96 -26.40
C ILE A 369 2.19 -6.84 -25.30
N TYR A 370 2.17 -6.38 -24.06
CA TYR A 370 2.68 -7.16 -22.93
C TYR A 370 1.86 -8.43 -22.69
N ILE A 371 0.53 -8.33 -22.71
CA ILE A 371 -0.38 -9.47 -22.52
C ILE A 371 -0.13 -10.53 -23.61
N ILE A 372 -0.09 -10.13 -24.90
CA ILE A 372 0.20 -11.04 -26.00
C ILE A 372 1.55 -11.74 -25.81
N ASN A 373 2.59 -10.99 -25.40
CA ASN A 373 3.90 -11.58 -25.15
C ASN A 373 3.88 -12.55 -23.95
N SER A 374 3.18 -12.22 -22.88
CA SER A 374 3.04 -13.08 -21.70
C SER A 374 2.33 -14.39 -22.03
N PHE A 375 1.31 -14.36 -22.88
CA PHE A 375 0.65 -15.57 -23.38
C PHE A 375 1.59 -16.45 -24.23
N LYS A 376 2.39 -15.83 -25.12
CA LYS A 376 3.38 -16.56 -25.92
C LYS A 376 4.46 -17.23 -25.06
N GLU A 377 4.91 -16.54 -24.02
CA GLU A 377 5.92 -17.05 -23.08
C GLU A 377 5.33 -17.98 -22.00
N ARG A 378 4.01 -18.15 -21.96
CA ARG A 378 3.28 -18.90 -20.91
C ARG A 378 3.63 -18.45 -19.49
N LYS A 379 3.91 -17.14 -19.31
CA LYS A 379 4.23 -16.56 -18.01
C LYS A 379 2.96 -16.13 -17.30
N ILE A 380 2.71 -16.73 -16.15
CA ILE A 380 1.67 -16.31 -15.22
C ILE A 380 2.33 -15.40 -14.18
N VAL A 381 1.93 -14.14 -14.15
CA VAL A 381 2.45 -13.13 -13.21
C VAL A 381 1.31 -12.45 -12.48
N LEU A 382 1.55 -12.06 -11.24
CA LEU A 382 0.51 -11.55 -10.34
C LEU A 382 -0.21 -10.32 -10.91
N GLU A 383 0.47 -9.40 -11.58
CA GLU A 383 -0.17 -8.22 -12.18
C GLU A 383 -1.20 -8.58 -13.26
N ASN A 384 -0.98 -9.67 -14.03
CA ASN A 384 -1.95 -10.12 -15.02
C ASN A 384 -3.18 -10.75 -14.38
N ILE A 385 -2.98 -11.58 -13.35
CA ILE A 385 -4.06 -12.18 -12.56
C ILE A 385 -4.88 -11.07 -11.90
N MET A 386 -4.20 -10.16 -11.22
CA MET A 386 -4.83 -9.05 -10.50
C MET A 386 -5.61 -8.14 -11.46
N SER A 387 -5.07 -7.84 -12.64
CA SER A 387 -5.78 -7.03 -13.65
C SER A 387 -7.05 -7.71 -14.15
N LEU A 388 -6.99 -9.03 -14.40
CA LEU A 388 -8.15 -9.80 -14.86
C LEU A 388 -9.25 -9.83 -13.78
N ILE A 389 -8.90 -10.16 -12.54
CA ILE A 389 -9.85 -10.21 -11.43
C ILE A 389 -10.45 -8.82 -11.22
N THR A 390 -9.64 -7.78 -11.23
CA THR A 390 -10.10 -6.39 -11.07
C THR A 390 -11.05 -5.98 -12.19
N ALA A 391 -10.77 -6.35 -13.44
CA ALA A 391 -11.65 -6.08 -14.58
C ALA A 391 -13.01 -6.80 -14.41
N ILE A 392 -13.01 -8.06 -13.97
CA ILE A 392 -14.25 -8.82 -13.68
C ILE A 392 -15.05 -8.12 -12.59
N VAL A 393 -14.39 -7.67 -11.51
CA VAL A 393 -15.05 -6.96 -10.41
C VAL A 393 -15.64 -5.63 -10.89
N ILE A 394 -14.92 -4.86 -11.72
CA ILE A 394 -15.44 -3.62 -12.30
C ILE A 394 -16.71 -3.87 -13.11
N VAL A 395 -16.74 -4.92 -13.95
CA VAL A 395 -17.95 -5.30 -14.71
C VAL A 395 -19.09 -5.66 -13.76
N GLY A 396 -18.81 -6.46 -12.72
CA GLY A 396 -19.83 -6.82 -11.72
C GLY A 396 -20.38 -5.61 -10.96
N LEU A 397 -19.51 -4.67 -10.57
CA LEU A 397 -19.91 -3.42 -9.90
C LEU A 397 -20.69 -2.49 -10.84
N PHE A 398 -20.33 -2.45 -12.12
CA PHE A 398 -21.08 -1.69 -13.12
C PHE A 398 -22.51 -2.23 -13.29
N ILE A 399 -22.65 -3.55 -13.35
CA ILE A 399 -23.95 -4.22 -13.38
C ILE A 399 -24.72 -3.91 -12.08
N GLY A 400 -24.09 -4.06 -10.92
CA GLY A 400 -24.68 -3.74 -9.62
C GLY A 400 -25.13 -2.27 -9.50
N ASN A 401 -24.35 -1.34 -10.08
CA ASN A 401 -24.73 0.07 -10.14
C ASN A 401 -25.97 0.29 -11.02
N HIS A 402 -26.05 -0.38 -12.17
CA HIS A 402 -27.22 -0.33 -13.05
C HIS A 402 -28.51 -0.77 -12.34
N PHE A 403 -28.41 -1.75 -11.43
CA PHE A 403 -29.52 -2.20 -10.61
C PHE A 403 -29.71 -1.40 -9.30
N GLY A 404 -28.94 -0.34 -9.06
CA GLY A 404 -29.04 0.51 -7.88
C GLY A 404 -28.54 -0.13 -6.56
N VAL A 405 -27.84 -1.27 -6.63
CA VAL A 405 -27.31 -2.00 -5.46
C VAL A 405 -25.98 -1.39 -4.98
N VAL A 406 -25.18 -0.86 -5.89
CA VAL A 406 -23.84 -0.31 -5.62
C VAL A 406 -23.78 1.11 -6.15
N SER A 407 -23.17 2.04 -5.37
CA SER A 407 -22.96 3.39 -5.86
C SER A 407 -21.82 3.46 -6.91
N GLU A 408 -21.92 4.41 -7.82
CA GLU A 408 -20.89 4.71 -8.81
C GLU A 408 -19.51 4.96 -8.17
N TYR A 409 -19.51 5.55 -6.99
CA TYR A 409 -18.33 5.84 -6.18
C TYR A 409 -17.44 4.60 -5.92
N TYR A 410 -18.05 3.45 -5.55
CA TYR A 410 -17.29 2.23 -5.29
C TYR A 410 -16.78 1.57 -6.56
N ASN A 411 -17.51 1.70 -7.67
CA ASN A 411 -17.01 1.27 -8.98
C ASN A 411 -15.72 2.04 -9.33
N TYR A 412 -15.72 3.36 -9.20
CA TYR A 412 -14.53 4.15 -9.49
C TYR A 412 -13.35 3.87 -8.53
N LYS A 413 -13.59 3.53 -7.27
CA LYS A 413 -12.50 3.16 -6.34
C LYS A 413 -11.70 1.94 -6.79
N VAL A 414 -12.31 0.96 -7.44
CA VAL A 414 -11.61 -0.23 -7.94
C VAL A 414 -10.62 0.11 -9.06
N TYR A 415 -10.82 1.18 -9.79
CA TYR A 415 -9.88 1.62 -10.82
C TYR A 415 -8.52 2.03 -10.24
N TYR A 416 -8.44 2.45 -8.98
CA TYR A 416 -7.16 2.71 -8.31
C TYR A 416 -6.28 1.45 -8.29
N LEU A 417 -6.89 0.29 -8.07
CA LEU A 417 -6.20 -0.99 -8.11
C LEU A 417 -5.80 -1.37 -9.54
N LEU A 418 -6.72 -1.22 -10.50
CA LEU A 418 -6.46 -1.49 -11.90
C LEU A 418 -5.28 -0.66 -12.43
N TRP A 419 -5.14 0.58 -11.97
CA TRP A 419 -4.08 1.48 -12.39
C TRP A 419 -2.67 0.97 -12.07
N ILE A 420 -2.47 0.35 -10.90
CA ILE A 420 -1.19 -0.31 -10.57
C ILE A 420 -0.85 -1.34 -11.65
N CYS A 421 -1.82 -2.18 -12.02
CA CYS A 421 -1.61 -3.21 -13.04
C CYS A 421 -1.30 -2.60 -14.40
N ILE A 422 -2.06 -1.57 -14.80
CA ILE A 422 -1.87 -0.88 -16.08
C ILE A 422 -0.46 -0.29 -16.18
N ILE A 423 0.01 0.43 -15.15
CA ILE A 423 1.36 0.99 -15.14
C ILE A 423 2.44 -0.11 -15.26
N CYS A 424 2.28 -1.21 -14.53
CA CYS A 424 3.22 -2.34 -14.60
C CYS A 424 3.22 -3.00 -15.99
N MET A 425 2.03 -3.28 -16.54
CA MET A 425 1.90 -3.90 -17.85
C MET A 425 2.38 -2.98 -18.98
N ALA A 426 2.02 -1.68 -18.90
CA ALA A 426 2.44 -0.71 -19.89
C ALA A 426 3.95 -0.49 -19.87
N TYR A 427 4.58 -0.42 -18.69
CA TYR A 427 6.04 -0.37 -18.58
C TYR A 427 6.71 -1.58 -19.24
N ASN A 428 6.23 -2.78 -18.92
CA ASN A 428 6.78 -4.01 -19.49
C ASN A 428 6.57 -4.07 -21.01
N GLY A 429 5.39 -3.70 -21.52
CA GLY A 429 5.13 -3.64 -22.96
C GLY A 429 5.98 -2.60 -23.69
N PHE A 430 6.15 -1.41 -23.07
CA PHE A 430 7.02 -0.38 -23.59
C PHE A 430 8.48 -0.84 -23.67
N THR A 431 9.00 -1.49 -22.64
CA THR A 431 10.37 -2.02 -22.64
C THR A 431 10.59 -3.14 -23.66
N LEU A 432 9.58 -3.97 -23.91
CA LEU A 432 9.61 -4.99 -24.97
C LEU A 432 9.75 -4.36 -26.37
N ILE A 433 9.06 -3.27 -26.64
CA ILE A 433 9.17 -2.57 -27.93
C ILE A 433 10.55 -1.96 -28.09
N LEU A 434 11.05 -1.28 -27.02
CA LEU A 434 12.38 -0.66 -27.06
C LEU A 434 13.50 -1.67 -27.30
N SER A 435 13.36 -2.90 -26.84
CA SER A 435 14.37 -3.95 -27.03
C SER A 435 14.41 -4.47 -28.47
N LYS A 436 13.34 -4.30 -29.25
CA LYS A 436 13.19 -4.90 -30.58
C LYS A 436 13.56 -3.97 -31.75
N ASN A 437 13.51 -2.64 -31.61
CA ASN A 437 13.73 -1.77 -32.79
C ASN A 437 14.17 -0.33 -32.45
N LYS A 438 15.23 0.16 -33.12
CA LYS A 438 15.77 1.52 -32.94
C LYS A 438 14.82 2.64 -33.40
N ILE A 439 14.03 2.42 -34.45
CA ILE A 439 13.12 3.41 -35.04
C ILE A 439 11.96 3.72 -34.08
N TRP A 440 11.42 2.72 -33.44
CA TRP A 440 10.36 2.89 -32.45
C TRP A 440 10.80 3.66 -31.21
N LYS A 441 12.12 3.68 -30.93
CA LYS A 441 12.68 4.40 -29.78
C LYS A 441 12.35 5.89 -29.80
N ASN A 442 12.50 6.55 -30.95
CA ASN A 442 12.25 8.01 -31.09
C ASN A 442 10.75 8.33 -31.04
N ILE A 443 9.92 7.51 -31.69
CA ILE A 443 8.45 7.68 -31.67
C ILE A 443 7.92 7.51 -30.25
N LEU A 444 8.44 6.53 -29.51
CA LEU A 444 8.03 6.24 -28.15
C LEU A 444 8.47 7.32 -27.14
N TYR A 445 9.65 7.91 -27.30
CA TYR A 445 10.05 9.08 -26.49
C TYR A 445 9.17 10.29 -26.75
N ALA A 446 8.75 10.53 -27.99
CA ALA A 446 7.80 11.60 -28.32
C ALA A 446 6.43 11.35 -27.71
N LEU A 447 5.93 10.12 -27.74
CA LEU A 447 4.66 9.73 -27.08
C LEU A 447 4.73 9.90 -25.56
N LEU A 448 5.81 9.46 -24.90
CA LEU A 448 6.01 9.65 -23.47
C LEU A 448 6.04 11.13 -23.08
N ARG A 449 6.70 11.96 -23.88
CA ARG A 449 6.72 13.42 -23.68
C ARG A 449 5.31 14.01 -23.76
N ASN A 450 4.48 13.58 -24.71
CA ASN A 450 3.10 14.01 -24.85
C ASN A 450 2.21 13.53 -23.69
N ILE A 451 2.43 12.31 -23.19
CA ILE A 451 1.70 11.77 -22.02
C ILE A 451 2.06 12.57 -20.76
N LEU A 452 3.36 12.85 -20.55
CA LEU A 452 3.80 13.68 -19.43
C LEU A 452 3.21 15.09 -19.48
N SER A 453 3.18 15.73 -20.65
CA SER A 453 2.59 17.07 -20.80
C SER A 453 1.08 17.07 -20.50
N ARG A 454 0.36 16.03 -20.88
CA ARG A 454 -1.08 15.88 -20.55
C ARG A 454 -1.29 15.55 -19.08
N SER A 455 -0.45 14.72 -18.46
CA SER A 455 -0.52 14.42 -17.03
C SER A 455 -0.20 15.65 -16.17
N CYS A 456 0.66 16.57 -16.65
CA CYS A 456 0.93 17.84 -15.98
C CYS A 456 -0.26 18.80 -16.02
N ASN A 457 -1.14 18.72 -17.02
CA ASN A 457 -2.38 19.50 -17.06
C ASN A 457 -3.39 19.09 -15.96
N PHE A 458 -3.16 17.96 -15.31
CA PHE A 458 -3.84 17.56 -14.08
C PHE A 458 -3.68 18.56 -12.93
N PHE A 459 -2.61 19.35 -12.95
CA PHE A 459 -2.36 20.39 -11.95
C PHE A 459 -3.24 21.65 -12.14
N TYR A 460 -4.03 21.72 -13.19
CA TYR A 460 -4.88 22.86 -13.51
C TYR A 460 -6.38 22.61 -13.25
N LEU A 461 -6.73 21.54 -12.56
CA LEU A 461 -8.13 21.37 -12.12
C LEU A 461 -8.35 22.24 -10.90
N GLU A 462 -9.12 23.30 -11.12
CA GLU A 462 -9.73 24.21 -10.16
C GLU A 462 -10.58 23.47 -9.10
#